data_9d0599a99a373224b8726956c0166bda
#
_entry.id   9d0599a99a373224b8726956c0166bda
#
_cell.length_a   1.000
_cell.length_b   1.000
_cell.length_c   1.000
_cell.angle_alpha   90.00
_cell.angle_beta   90.00
_cell.angle_gamma   90.00
#
_symmetry.space_group_name_H-M   'P 1'
#
loop_
_entity.id
_entity.type
_entity.pdbx_description
1 polymer ?
#
loop_
_entity_poly.entity_id
_entity_poly.type
_entity_poly.pdbx_seq_one_letter_code
_entity_poly.pdbx_strand_id
1 'polypeptide(L)'
;MEEIKKDKKGAGKKIGIICGETSGDLYAGMLAESLHKILPETELIGFGGALLASSGVRLLLPYAGHGEFGFTNVIRKLPAYRRHLQRGAALLLRESPDLLLFIDNPGFNLSLAKKVQTIPSIYYIPPKIWAHGYRRIYTIKRFFNAVVPIFSFEQSLYEQEGIESRWFGHPVLDLVAREEASVNLFSRTGLDPNMPVAALFPGSRRSEVSHILPLLLESADFLLSRNPEIQWVVSVASPWLKESILSQTSSFRKKITVWEGSSYELARRSLFALCASGTLNLELALFRCPMVVYYRMDALSYAITKRIVKIPFASPVNIIAGKEVVSEHIQNISLQTLRNDLISLLTEEERRRQRQAFGEIEEALRGDAFSKQEKISDRIASWIATRFF
;
A
#
# COMPACT_ATOMS: atom_id res chain seq x y z
N MET A 1 -37.62 19.23 11.63
CA MET A 1 -36.65 18.15 11.41
C MET A 1 -37.27 16.82 10.98
N GLU A 2 -38.56 16.66 11.02
CA GLU A 2 -39.28 15.44 10.54
C GLU A 2 -39.71 15.49 9.07
N GLU A 3 -39.82 16.65 8.45
CA GLU A 3 -40.21 16.77 7.03
C GLU A 3 -39.12 16.39 6.02
N ILE A 4 -37.82 16.45 6.41
CA ILE A 4 -36.69 16.10 5.51
C ILE A 4 -36.52 14.57 5.39
N LYS A 5 -37.14 13.78 6.26
CA LYS A 5 -37.08 12.30 6.21
C LYS A 5 -38.10 11.63 5.29
N LYS A 6 -39.10 12.37 4.77
CA LYS A 6 -40.21 11.75 4.02
C LYS A 6 -39.98 11.58 2.51
N ASP A 7 -38.97 12.24 1.92
CA ASP A 7 -38.77 12.22 0.45
C ASP A 7 -37.76 11.17 -0.07
N LYS A 8 -37.13 10.37 0.82
CA LYS A 8 -36.15 9.33 0.40
C LYS A 8 -36.73 7.93 0.17
N LYS A 9 -38.05 7.76 0.16
CA LYS A 9 -38.69 6.45 0.01
C LYS A 9 -38.79 5.91 -1.43
N GLY A 10 -37.88 6.27 -2.32
CA GLY A 10 -37.85 5.79 -3.72
C GLY A 10 -36.49 5.98 -4.42
N ALA A 11 -35.53 6.64 -3.80
CA ALA A 11 -34.19 6.76 -4.36
C ALA A 11 -33.30 5.60 -3.87
N GLY A 12 -32.61 4.92 -4.78
CA GLY A 12 -31.63 3.88 -4.44
C GLY A 12 -30.59 4.37 -3.43
N LYS A 13 -30.00 3.49 -2.64
CA LYS A 13 -28.94 3.81 -1.68
C LYS A 13 -27.72 4.37 -2.41
N LYS A 14 -26.98 5.28 -1.76
CA LYS A 14 -25.78 5.89 -2.35
C LYS A 14 -24.60 5.83 -1.38
N ILE A 15 -23.46 5.31 -1.84
CA ILE A 15 -22.21 5.24 -1.05
C ILE A 15 -21.16 6.10 -1.74
N GLY A 16 -20.51 6.98 -0.95
CA GLY A 16 -19.35 7.76 -1.39
C GLY A 16 -18.05 7.08 -1.00
N ILE A 17 -17.14 6.87 -1.96
CA ILE A 17 -15.82 6.25 -1.75
C ILE A 17 -14.74 7.30 -2.01
N ILE A 18 -13.88 7.56 -1.02
CA ILE A 18 -12.86 8.61 -1.08
C ILE A 18 -11.48 8.00 -0.86
N CYS A 19 -10.65 7.97 -1.89
CA CYS A 19 -9.25 7.55 -1.82
C CYS A 19 -8.35 8.58 -2.50
N GLY A 20 -7.06 8.56 -2.22
CA GLY A 20 -6.17 9.63 -2.66
C GLY A 20 -4.75 9.20 -3.03
N GLU A 21 -4.41 7.93 -2.97
CA GLU A 21 -3.10 7.37 -3.35
C GLU A 21 -3.29 6.10 -4.19
N THR A 22 -2.25 5.70 -4.93
CA THR A 22 -2.33 4.54 -5.83
C THR A 22 -2.73 3.25 -5.12
N SER A 23 -2.17 2.99 -3.92
CA SER A 23 -2.56 1.84 -3.10
C SER A 23 -3.99 1.96 -2.59
N GLY A 24 -4.39 3.16 -2.18
CA GLY A 24 -5.77 3.45 -1.77
C GLY A 24 -6.77 3.26 -2.89
N ASP A 25 -6.44 3.66 -4.12
CA ASP A 25 -7.28 3.49 -5.31
C ASP A 25 -7.48 2.01 -5.65
N LEU A 26 -6.43 1.20 -5.50
CA LEU A 26 -6.47 -0.24 -5.71
C LEU A 26 -7.42 -0.93 -4.70
N TYR A 27 -7.23 -0.67 -3.41
CA TYR A 27 -8.08 -1.25 -2.37
C TYR A 27 -9.52 -0.72 -2.42
N ALA A 28 -9.71 0.53 -2.82
CA ALA A 28 -11.01 1.13 -3.05
C ALA A 28 -11.76 0.44 -4.21
N GLY A 29 -11.08 0.15 -5.31
CA GLY A 29 -11.62 -0.58 -6.45
C GLY A 29 -12.09 -1.98 -6.05
N MET A 30 -11.26 -2.72 -5.31
CA MET A 30 -11.61 -4.05 -4.81
C MET A 30 -12.83 -4.04 -3.90
N LEU A 31 -12.91 -3.07 -3.00
CA LEU A 31 -14.08 -2.91 -2.13
C LEU A 31 -15.32 -2.50 -2.92
N ALA A 32 -15.19 -1.64 -3.93
CA ALA A 32 -16.29 -1.22 -4.79
C ALA A 32 -16.89 -2.40 -5.57
N GLU A 33 -16.06 -3.28 -6.13
CA GLU A 33 -16.52 -4.51 -6.79
C GLU A 33 -17.31 -5.42 -5.83
N SER A 34 -16.82 -5.57 -4.60
CA SER A 34 -17.52 -6.36 -3.57
C SER A 34 -18.85 -5.71 -3.14
N LEU A 35 -18.88 -4.37 -3.04
CA LEU A 35 -20.12 -3.64 -2.74
C LEU A 35 -21.14 -3.77 -3.88
N HIS A 36 -20.75 -3.66 -5.14
CA HIS A 36 -21.66 -3.89 -6.27
C HIS A 36 -22.24 -5.30 -6.27
N LYS A 37 -21.45 -6.30 -5.89
CA LYS A 37 -21.92 -7.70 -5.79
C LYS A 37 -22.95 -7.89 -4.69
N ILE A 38 -22.79 -7.24 -3.53
CA ILE A 38 -23.60 -7.44 -2.33
C ILE A 38 -24.78 -6.47 -2.29
N LEU A 39 -24.61 -5.26 -2.81
CA LEU A 39 -25.60 -4.18 -2.85
C LEU A 39 -25.78 -3.69 -4.31
N PRO A 40 -26.32 -4.50 -5.24
CA PRO A 40 -26.36 -4.20 -6.66
C PRO A 40 -27.16 -2.93 -7.02
N GLU A 41 -28.15 -2.58 -6.21
CA GLU A 41 -29.01 -1.38 -6.42
C GLU A 41 -28.40 -0.09 -5.85
N THR A 42 -27.17 -0.15 -5.28
CA THR A 42 -26.53 0.99 -4.65
C THR A 42 -25.69 1.77 -5.65
N GLU A 43 -25.93 3.07 -5.77
CA GLU A 43 -25.07 3.96 -6.57
C GLU A 43 -23.76 4.20 -5.82
N LEU A 44 -22.62 3.89 -6.46
CA LEU A 44 -21.28 4.19 -5.94
C LEU A 44 -20.74 5.45 -6.63
N ILE A 45 -20.40 6.45 -5.82
CA ILE A 45 -19.80 7.73 -6.26
C ILE A 45 -18.48 7.94 -5.53
N GLY A 46 -17.57 8.77 -6.03
CA GLY A 46 -16.37 8.98 -5.26
C GLY A 46 -15.29 9.88 -5.83
N PHE A 47 -14.19 9.92 -5.10
CA PHE A 47 -12.93 10.55 -5.47
C PHE A 47 -11.87 9.45 -5.52
N GLY A 48 -11.24 9.28 -6.66
CA GLY A 48 -10.26 8.24 -6.87
C GLY A 48 -9.62 8.29 -8.25
N GLY A 49 -8.88 7.27 -8.57
CA GLY A 49 -8.18 7.11 -9.84
C GLY A 49 -8.89 6.18 -10.82
N ALA A 50 -8.10 5.68 -11.78
CA ALA A 50 -8.60 4.83 -12.85
C ALA A 50 -9.08 3.46 -12.36
N LEU A 51 -8.48 2.91 -11.29
CA LEU A 51 -8.87 1.61 -10.76
C LEU A 51 -10.25 1.68 -10.08
N LEU A 52 -10.52 2.73 -9.31
CA LEU A 52 -11.83 2.96 -8.73
C LEU A 52 -12.89 3.21 -9.82
N ALA A 53 -12.54 3.99 -10.86
CA ALA A 53 -13.45 4.24 -11.99
C ALA A 53 -13.81 2.94 -12.73
N SER A 54 -12.81 2.07 -13.00
CA SER A 54 -13.02 0.79 -13.69
C SER A 54 -13.87 -0.21 -12.89
N SER A 55 -13.99 -0.01 -11.56
CA SER A 55 -14.85 -0.79 -10.67
C SER A 55 -16.31 -0.31 -10.64
N GLY A 56 -16.74 0.56 -11.59
CA GLY A 56 -18.12 1.02 -11.72
C GLY A 56 -18.49 2.22 -10.85
N VAL A 57 -17.54 2.87 -10.20
CA VAL A 57 -17.77 4.07 -9.38
C VAL A 57 -17.82 5.31 -10.26
N ARG A 58 -18.88 6.11 -10.11
CA ARG A 58 -19.00 7.42 -10.78
C ARG A 58 -18.10 8.45 -10.08
N LEU A 59 -17.00 8.81 -10.73
CA LEU A 59 -16.06 9.78 -10.16
C LEU A 59 -16.64 11.20 -10.19
N LEU A 60 -16.69 11.84 -9.03
CA LEU A 60 -17.05 13.25 -8.86
C LEU A 60 -15.83 14.17 -8.99
N LEU A 61 -14.68 13.69 -8.52
CA LEU A 61 -13.38 14.32 -8.68
C LEU A 61 -12.35 13.24 -9.02
N PRO A 62 -11.72 13.32 -10.18
CA PRO A 62 -10.59 12.46 -10.48
C PRO A 62 -9.45 12.79 -9.53
N TYR A 63 -8.83 11.75 -9.00
CA TYR A 63 -7.58 11.88 -8.29
C TYR A 63 -6.51 12.38 -9.27
N ALA A 64 -5.96 13.54 -8.99
CA ALA A 64 -4.79 14.02 -9.71
C ALA A 64 -3.59 13.17 -9.28
N GLY A 65 -3.46 12.01 -9.90
CA GLY A 65 -2.62 10.88 -9.55
C GLY A 65 -1.11 11.09 -9.60
N HIS A 66 -0.62 12.14 -8.97
CA HIS A 66 0.80 12.36 -8.86
C HIS A 66 1.14 12.44 -7.38
N GLY A 67 1.82 11.43 -6.88
CA GLY A 67 2.43 11.34 -5.53
C GLY A 67 3.40 12.47 -5.18
N GLU A 68 3.05 13.70 -5.55
CA GLU A 68 3.83 14.92 -5.38
C GLU A 68 3.60 15.64 -4.04
N PHE A 69 2.92 15.02 -3.08
CA PHE A 69 2.84 15.59 -1.74
C PHE A 69 4.07 15.21 -0.89
N GLY A 70 5.27 15.46 -1.42
CA GLY A 70 6.48 15.51 -0.61
C GLY A 70 6.43 16.71 0.35
N PHE A 71 6.97 16.55 1.56
CA PHE A 71 6.99 17.54 2.65
C PHE A 71 7.49 18.93 2.22
N THR A 72 8.42 19.00 1.28
CA THR A 72 9.06 20.25 0.82
C THR A 72 8.15 21.16 -0.03
N ASN A 73 7.06 20.64 -0.63
CA ASN A 73 6.17 21.41 -1.50
C ASN A 73 4.80 21.74 -0.88
N VAL A 74 4.52 21.33 0.36
CA VAL A 74 3.20 21.45 1.00
C VAL A 74 2.76 22.92 1.14
N ILE A 75 3.68 23.81 1.53
CA ILE A 75 3.34 25.23 1.79
C ILE A 75 2.93 25.94 0.48
N ARG A 76 3.60 25.65 -0.61
CA ARG A 76 3.32 26.30 -1.93
C ARG A 76 2.01 25.82 -2.56
N LYS A 77 1.58 24.59 -2.23
CA LYS A 77 0.34 23.96 -2.74
C LYS A 77 -0.87 24.14 -1.81
N LEU A 78 -0.73 24.79 -0.65
CA LEU A 78 -1.78 24.94 0.35
C LEU A 78 -3.08 25.60 -0.16
N PRO A 79 -3.04 26.67 -1.00
CA PRO A 79 -4.27 27.24 -1.55
C PRO A 79 -5.01 26.30 -2.52
N ALA A 80 -4.28 25.57 -3.36
CA ALA A 80 -4.85 24.57 -4.26
C ALA A 80 -5.47 23.41 -3.48
N TYR A 81 -4.77 22.92 -2.44
CA TYR A 81 -5.27 21.90 -1.53
C TYR A 81 -6.57 22.34 -0.83
N ARG A 82 -6.64 23.57 -0.30
CA ARG A 82 -7.84 24.11 0.33
C ARG A 82 -9.02 24.21 -0.65
N ARG A 83 -8.79 24.67 -1.87
CA ARG A 83 -9.81 24.72 -2.94
C ARG A 83 -10.32 23.32 -3.29
N HIS A 84 -9.43 22.35 -3.43
CA HIS A 84 -9.79 20.97 -3.73
C HIS A 84 -10.62 20.34 -2.59
N LEU A 85 -10.25 20.60 -1.35
CA LEU A 85 -10.98 20.17 -0.16
C LEU A 85 -12.39 20.80 -0.08
N GLN A 86 -12.51 22.09 -0.36
CA GLN A 86 -13.81 22.79 -0.37
C GLN A 86 -14.71 22.29 -1.49
N ARG A 87 -14.15 22.11 -2.69
CA ARG A 87 -14.89 21.57 -3.85
C ARG A 87 -15.36 20.14 -3.57
N GLY A 88 -14.50 19.30 -3.00
CA GLY A 88 -14.85 17.94 -2.64
C GLY A 88 -15.99 17.89 -1.62
N ALA A 89 -15.91 18.69 -0.56
CA ALA A 89 -16.99 18.79 0.44
C ALA A 89 -18.32 19.24 -0.17
N ALA A 90 -18.29 20.29 -1.01
CA ALA A 90 -19.51 20.78 -1.67
C ALA A 90 -20.15 19.74 -2.59
N LEU A 91 -19.35 18.96 -3.33
CA LEU A 91 -19.84 17.87 -4.17
C LEU A 91 -20.50 16.78 -3.35
N LEU A 92 -19.85 16.30 -2.27
CA LEU A 92 -20.40 15.25 -1.40
C LEU A 92 -21.69 15.70 -0.70
N LEU A 93 -21.74 16.93 -0.21
CA LEU A 93 -22.96 17.49 0.40
C LEU A 93 -24.11 17.60 -0.60
N ARG A 94 -23.83 18.00 -1.85
CA ARG A 94 -24.83 18.07 -2.94
C ARG A 94 -25.32 16.68 -3.34
N GLU A 95 -24.43 15.69 -3.48
CA GLU A 95 -24.79 14.30 -3.82
C GLU A 95 -25.49 13.59 -2.66
N SER A 96 -25.28 14.04 -1.43
CA SER A 96 -25.92 13.56 -0.22
C SER A 96 -25.92 12.02 -0.08
N PRO A 97 -24.75 11.33 -0.13
CA PRO A 97 -24.70 9.89 0.02
C PRO A 97 -25.16 9.47 1.42
N ASP A 98 -25.64 8.24 1.53
CA ASP A 98 -26.09 7.65 2.80
C ASP A 98 -24.91 7.24 3.69
N LEU A 99 -23.75 6.94 3.08
CA LEU A 99 -22.51 6.53 3.76
C LEU A 99 -21.28 7.04 2.99
N LEU A 100 -20.24 7.43 3.72
CA LEU A 100 -18.93 7.73 3.17
C LEU A 100 -17.88 6.70 3.63
N LEU A 101 -17.11 6.18 2.69
CA LEU A 101 -15.97 5.30 2.93
C LEU A 101 -14.69 6.08 2.61
N PHE A 102 -13.96 6.45 3.64
CA PHE A 102 -12.65 7.08 3.52
C PHE A 102 -11.57 6.03 3.54
N ILE A 103 -10.72 5.99 2.53
CA ILE A 103 -9.70 4.96 2.36
C ILE A 103 -8.32 5.59 2.34
N ASP A 104 -7.46 5.18 3.30
CA ASP A 104 -6.07 5.66 3.42
C ASP A 104 -5.96 7.20 3.46
N ASN A 105 -4.89 7.82 2.94
CA ASN A 105 -4.68 9.27 2.76
C ASN A 105 -5.14 10.16 3.94
N PRO A 106 -4.57 9.99 5.14
CA PRO A 106 -5.05 10.67 6.35
C PRO A 106 -4.99 12.20 6.28
N GLY A 107 -4.07 12.76 5.51
CA GLY A 107 -3.94 14.21 5.36
C GLY A 107 -5.21 14.83 4.78
N PHE A 108 -5.71 14.28 3.70
CA PHE A 108 -6.91 14.75 3.02
C PHE A 108 -8.19 14.28 3.73
N ASN A 109 -8.28 12.99 4.02
CA ASN A 109 -9.49 12.35 4.52
C ASN A 109 -9.94 12.89 5.88
N LEU A 110 -9.03 13.08 6.85
CA LEU A 110 -9.36 13.67 8.14
C LEU A 110 -9.82 15.14 8.01
N SER A 111 -9.29 15.87 7.04
CA SER A 111 -9.69 17.26 6.78
C SER A 111 -11.04 17.35 6.08
N LEU A 112 -11.34 16.41 5.18
CA LEU A 112 -12.62 16.34 4.46
C LEU A 112 -13.76 15.88 5.39
N ALA A 113 -13.53 14.88 6.24
CA ALA A 113 -14.50 14.38 7.21
C ALA A 113 -15.07 15.50 8.11
N LYS A 114 -14.23 16.44 8.55
CA LYS A 114 -14.65 17.63 9.32
C LYS A 114 -15.67 18.50 8.60
N LYS A 115 -15.69 18.47 7.26
CA LYS A 115 -16.56 19.32 6.43
C LYS A 115 -17.86 18.62 6.03
N VAL A 116 -17.90 17.30 6.10
CA VAL A 116 -19.05 16.47 5.71
C VAL A 116 -19.61 15.66 6.89
N GLN A 117 -19.43 16.17 8.11
CA GLN A 117 -19.74 15.52 9.38
C GLN A 117 -21.22 15.11 9.56
N THR A 118 -22.12 15.57 8.71
CA THR A 118 -23.54 15.20 8.73
C THR A 118 -23.82 13.86 8.06
N ILE A 119 -22.84 13.29 7.34
CA ILE A 119 -22.94 12.05 6.59
C ILE A 119 -22.23 10.96 7.40
N PRO A 120 -22.87 9.82 7.68
CA PRO A 120 -22.22 8.67 8.32
C PRO A 120 -20.94 8.27 7.59
N SER A 121 -19.88 7.96 8.32
CA SER A 121 -18.56 7.74 7.72
C SER A 121 -17.81 6.58 8.36
N ILE A 122 -17.15 5.77 7.53
CA ILE A 122 -16.23 4.71 7.94
C ILE A 122 -14.83 5.07 7.45
N TYR A 123 -13.82 4.79 8.26
CA TYR A 123 -12.42 4.89 7.84
C TYR A 123 -11.82 3.50 7.61
N TYR A 124 -11.63 3.13 6.37
CA TYR A 124 -10.89 1.94 5.96
C TYR A 124 -9.41 2.29 5.75
N ILE A 125 -8.51 1.48 6.26
CA ILE A 125 -7.05 1.75 6.28
C ILE A 125 -6.76 3.08 7.00
N PRO A 126 -7.15 3.21 8.30
CA PRO A 126 -6.95 4.43 9.05
C PRO A 126 -5.46 4.74 9.25
N PRO A 127 -5.11 5.99 9.65
CA PRO A 127 -3.73 6.37 9.87
C PRO A 127 -3.06 5.52 10.95
N LYS A 128 -1.80 5.15 10.74
CA LYS A 128 -0.98 4.37 11.67
C LYS A 128 -0.61 5.23 12.90
N ILE A 129 -1.61 5.52 13.74
CA ILE A 129 -1.48 6.41 14.91
C ILE A 129 -0.50 5.88 15.97
N TRP A 130 -0.31 4.57 16.01
CA TRP A 130 0.66 3.89 16.87
C TRP A 130 2.11 4.17 16.44
N ALA A 131 2.35 4.45 15.17
CA ALA A 131 3.67 4.80 14.66
C ALA A 131 3.98 6.30 14.82
N HIS A 132 3.00 7.16 14.56
CA HIS A 132 3.14 8.60 14.70
C HIS A 132 1.77 9.33 14.70
N GLY A 133 1.74 10.51 15.30
CA GLY A 133 0.58 11.40 15.21
C GLY A 133 -0.65 10.89 15.96
N TYR A 134 -0.48 10.29 17.14
CA TYR A 134 -1.55 9.74 17.98
C TYR A 134 -2.75 10.68 18.13
N ARG A 135 -2.54 12.01 18.21
CA ARG A 135 -3.61 12.99 18.34
C ARG A 135 -4.69 12.94 17.25
N ARG A 136 -4.42 12.26 16.12
CA ARG A 136 -5.41 12.02 15.07
C ARG A 136 -6.60 11.19 15.56
N ILE A 137 -6.41 10.40 16.62
CA ILE A 137 -7.46 9.61 17.27
C ILE A 137 -8.68 10.46 17.65
N TYR A 138 -8.47 11.68 18.16
CA TYR A 138 -9.55 12.60 18.53
C TYR A 138 -10.40 13.04 17.32
N THR A 139 -9.76 13.20 16.17
CA THR A 139 -10.48 13.51 14.92
C THR A 139 -11.25 12.28 14.43
N ILE A 140 -10.65 11.10 14.51
CA ILE A 140 -11.30 9.85 14.12
C ILE A 140 -12.53 9.61 15.01
N LYS A 141 -12.36 9.66 16.33
CA LYS A 141 -13.44 9.49 17.30
C LYS A 141 -14.62 10.45 17.09
N ARG A 142 -14.33 11.68 16.65
CA ARG A 142 -15.36 12.72 16.49
C ARG A 142 -16.13 12.60 15.18
N PHE A 143 -15.50 12.16 14.09
CA PHE A 143 -16.07 12.30 12.74
C PHE A 143 -16.30 10.98 12.01
N PHE A 144 -15.95 9.85 12.61
CA PHE A 144 -16.17 8.53 12.00
C PHE A 144 -17.02 7.66 12.91
N ASN A 145 -17.96 6.93 12.32
CA ASN A 145 -18.82 5.98 13.05
C ASN A 145 -18.07 4.68 13.36
N ALA A 146 -17.17 4.28 12.47
CA ALA A 146 -16.35 3.08 12.65
C ALA A 146 -15.02 3.18 11.89
N VAL A 147 -14.07 2.33 12.25
CA VAL A 147 -12.81 2.14 11.53
C VAL A 147 -12.62 0.68 11.13
N VAL A 148 -12.01 0.46 9.98
CA VAL A 148 -11.60 -0.86 9.50
C VAL A 148 -10.08 -0.84 9.32
N PRO A 149 -9.32 -1.22 10.37
CA PRO A 149 -7.87 -1.28 10.33
C PRO A 149 -7.38 -2.45 9.47
N ILE A 150 -6.08 -2.45 9.14
CA ILE A 150 -5.45 -3.51 8.34
C ILE A 150 -4.56 -4.44 9.16
N PHE A 151 -4.18 -4.04 10.38
CA PHE A 151 -3.44 -4.88 11.31
C PHE A 151 -4.33 -5.24 12.51
N SER A 152 -4.26 -6.50 12.96
CA SER A 152 -5.08 -7.01 14.08
C SER A 152 -4.93 -6.20 15.37
N PHE A 153 -3.70 -5.80 15.70
CA PHE A 153 -3.42 -5.03 16.91
C PHE A 153 -4.02 -3.61 16.90
N GLU A 154 -4.29 -3.06 15.72
CA GLU A 154 -4.92 -1.74 15.60
C GLU A 154 -6.38 -1.76 16.07
N GLN A 155 -7.08 -2.88 15.95
CA GLN A 155 -8.46 -2.99 16.42
C GLN A 155 -8.56 -2.67 17.91
N SER A 156 -7.80 -3.36 18.74
CA SER A 156 -7.77 -3.11 20.19
C SER A 156 -7.39 -1.68 20.55
N LEU A 157 -6.47 -1.07 19.78
CA LEU A 157 -6.06 0.31 19.97
C LEU A 157 -7.24 1.29 19.78
N TYR A 158 -8.05 1.11 18.75
CA TYR A 158 -9.21 1.96 18.50
C TYR A 158 -10.35 1.68 19.49
N GLU A 159 -10.59 0.41 19.86
CA GLU A 159 -11.60 0.02 20.84
C GLU A 159 -11.33 0.59 22.22
N GLN A 160 -10.06 0.60 22.69
CA GLN A 160 -9.64 1.22 23.95
C GLN A 160 -9.96 2.72 24.02
N GLU A 161 -9.97 3.38 22.88
CA GLU A 161 -10.36 4.79 22.76
C GLU A 161 -11.88 4.97 22.57
N GLY A 162 -12.67 3.89 22.62
CA GLY A 162 -14.13 3.91 22.45
C GLY A 162 -14.56 4.22 21.02
N ILE A 163 -13.79 3.79 20.02
CA ILE A 163 -14.11 3.87 18.60
C ILE A 163 -14.51 2.47 18.13
N GLU A 164 -15.67 2.34 17.47
CA GLU A 164 -16.08 1.07 16.86
C GLU A 164 -15.00 0.66 15.83
N SER A 165 -14.41 -0.51 16.04
CA SER A 165 -13.33 -1.00 15.18
C SER A 165 -13.55 -2.45 14.82
N ARG A 166 -13.33 -2.81 13.54
CA ARG A 166 -13.45 -4.18 13.10
C ARG A 166 -12.36 -4.53 12.10
N TRP A 167 -11.52 -5.47 12.46
CA TRP A 167 -10.49 -6.01 11.59
C TRP A 167 -11.00 -7.25 10.85
N PHE A 168 -10.78 -7.29 9.52
CA PHE A 168 -11.21 -8.38 8.65
C PHE A 168 -10.05 -9.15 8.01
N GLY A 169 -8.82 -8.75 8.29
CA GLY A 169 -7.60 -9.18 7.61
C GLY A 169 -6.99 -8.05 6.77
N HIS A 170 -5.82 -8.32 6.20
CA HIS A 170 -5.12 -7.33 5.38
C HIS A 170 -5.49 -7.47 3.90
N PRO A 171 -5.91 -6.39 3.21
CA PRO A 171 -6.39 -6.45 1.82
C PRO A 171 -5.34 -6.89 0.79
N VAL A 172 -4.06 -6.90 1.15
CA VAL A 172 -2.99 -7.44 0.30
C VAL A 172 -3.22 -8.91 -0.05
N LEU A 173 -3.94 -9.67 0.78
CA LEU A 173 -4.30 -11.07 0.51
C LEU A 173 -5.20 -11.19 -0.72
N ASP A 174 -6.20 -10.31 -0.84
CA ASP A 174 -7.08 -10.27 -2.02
C ASP A 174 -6.31 -9.89 -3.29
N LEU A 175 -5.34 -8.97 -3.15
CA LEU A 175 -4.52 -8.51 -4.25
C LEU A 175 -3.65 -9.64 -4.81
N VAL A 176 -2.96 -10.37 -3.93
CA VAL A 176 -2.11 -11.50 -4.32
C VAL A 176 -2.94 -12.65 -4.89
N ALA A 177 -4.16 -12.88 -4.37
CA ALA A 177 -5.06 -13.92 -4.86
C ALA A 177 -5.63 -13.64 -6.27
N ARG A 178 -5.67 -12.37 -6.70
CA ARG A 178 -6.13 -11.97 -8.05
C ARG A 178 -5.09 -12.20 -9.13
N GLU A 179 -3.83 -12.29 -8.76
CA GLU A 179 -2.75 -12.35 -9.73
C GLU A 179 -2.68 -13.74 -10.37
N GLU A 180 -3.06 -13.81 -11.63
CA GLU A 180 -2.86 -14.99 -12.45
C GLU A 180 -1.36 -15.19 -12.72
N ALA A 181 -0.92 -16.44 -12.76
CA ALA A 181 0.47 -16.76 -13.07
C ALA A 181 0.74 -16.46 -14.56
N SER A 182 1.14 -15.23 -14.89
CA SER A 182 1.65 -14.91 -16.22
C SER A 182 3.07 -15.47 -16.38
N VAL A 183 3.44 -15.91 -17.58
CA VAL A 183 4.75 -16.53 -17.87
C VAL A 183 5.46 -15.73 -18.96
N ASN A 184 5.56 -14.41 -18.79
CA ASN A 184 6.07 -13.51 -19.80
C ASN A 184 7.49 -12.98 -19.54
N LEU A 185 8.01 -13.12 -18.28
CA LEU A 185 9.32 -12.57 -17.92
C LEU A 185 10.44 -13.05 -18.86
N PHE A 186 10.62 -14.35 -18.96
CA PHE A 186 11.72 -14.93 -19.76
C PHE A 186 11.55 -14.68 -21.26
N SER A 187 10.35 -14.86 -21.80
CA SER A 187 10.07 -14.63 -23.23
C SER A 187 10.24 -13.17 -23.66
N ARG A 188 9.93 -12.21 -22.76
CA ARG A 188 10.05 -10.77 -23.06
C ARG A 188 11.43 -10.20 -22.80
N THR A 189 12.22 -10.84 -21.93
CA THR A 189 13.54 -10.32 -21.53
C THR A 189 14.70 -11.06 -22.18
N GLY A 190 14.48 -12.28 -22.68
CA GLY A 190 15.53 -13.14 -23.20
C GLY A 190 16.45 -13.74 -22.11
N LEU A 191 16.03 -13.67 -20.85
CA LEU A 191 16.74 -14.32 -19.74
C LEU A 191 16.61 -15.84 -19.83
N ASP A 192 17.64 -16.54 -19.35
CA ASP A 192 17.63 -18.01 -19.29
C ASP A 192 16.75 -18.49 -18.13
N PRO A 193 15.67 -19.26 -18.39
CA PRO A 193 14.80 -19.77 -17.33
C PRO A 193 15.47 -20.76 -16.37
N ASN A 194 16.63 -21.33 -16.75
CA ASN A 194 17.39 -22.27 -15.93
C ASN A 194 18.39 -21.57 -14.99
N MET A 195 18.61 -20.27 -15.17
CA MET A 195 19.50 -19.48 -14.30
C MET A 195 18.71 -18.72 -13.24
N PRO A 196 19.26 -18.57 -12.02
CA PRO A 196 18.59 -17.85 -10.95
C PRO A 196 18.41 -16.36 -11.30
N VAL A 197 17.25 -15.81 -10.96
CA VAL A 197 16.93 -14.40 -11.11
C VAL A 197 16.94 -13.72 -9.73
N ALA A 198 17.56 -12.55 -9.62
CA ALA A 198 17.44 -11.66 -8.47
C ALA A 198 16.75 -10.36 -8.88
N ALA A 199 15.78 -9.93 -8.06
CA ALA A 199 14.97 -8.76 -8.35
C ALA A 199 15.43 -7.51 -7.60
N LEU A 200 15.36 -6.36 -8.27
CA LEU A 200 15.55 -5.03 -7.69
C LEU A 200 14.23 -4.27 -7.75
N PHE A 201 13.68 -3.88 -6.57
CA PHE A 201 12.47 -3.09 -6.44
C PHE A 201 12.78 -1.73 -5.80
N PRO A 202 13.10 -0.70 -6.60
CA PRO A 202 13.59 0.57 -6.08
C PRO A 202 12.52 1.48 -5.47
N GLY A 203 11.24 1.09 -5.53
CA GLY A 203 10.11 1.86 -5.06
C GLY A 203 9.22 2.40 -6.18
N SER A 204 8.14 3.08 -5.80
CA SER A 204 7.10 3.60 -6.69
C SER A 204 7.10 5.12 -6.85
N ARG A 205 7.93 5.84 -6.09
CA ARG A 205 8.04 7.30 -6.10
C ARG A 205 9.40 7.74 -6.64
N ARG A 206 9.45 8.89 -7.33
CA ARG A 206 10.72 9.45 -7.86
C ARG A 206 11.79 9.60 -6.77
N SER A 207 11.40 10.08 -5.59
CA SER A 207 12.32 10.23 -4.45
C SER A 207 12.85 8.89 -3.94
N GLU A 208 12.02 7.84 -3.91
CA GLU A 208 12.47 6.49 -3.55
C GLU A 208 13.49 5.98 -4.57
N VAL A 209 13.14 5.99 -5.86
CA VAL A 209 14.03 5.55 -6.93
C VAL A 209 15.37 6.30 -6.90
N SER A 210 15.35 7.63 -6.72
CA SER A 210 16.58 8.43 -6.71
C SER A 210 17.53 8.13 -5.53
N HIS A 211 16.99 7.72 -4.38
CA HIS A 211 17.80 7.45 -3.19
C HIS A 211 18.14 5.97 -2.98
N ILE A 212 17.27 5.07 -3.47
CA ILE A 212 17.39 3.63 -3.19
C ILE A 212 18.00 2.88 -4.37
N LEU A 213 17.63 3.19 -5.63
CA LEU A 213 18.17 2.46 -6.78
C LEU A 213 19.70 2.44 -6.83
N PRO A 214 20.44 3.53 -6.56
CA PRO A 214 21.91 3.48 -6.52
C PRO A 214 22.45 2.45 -5.52
N LEU A 215 21.82 2.33 -4.34
CA LEU A 215 22.22 1.35 -3.32
C LEU A 215 21.94 -0.08 -3.76
N LEU A 216 20.79 -0.31 -4.44
CA LEU A 216 20.45 -1.62 -4.98
C LEU A 216 21.43 -2.05 -6.08
N LEU A 217 21.81 -1.10 -6.94
CA LEU A 217 22.81 -1.33 -8.01
C LEU A 217 24.19 -1.65 -7.45
N GLU A 218 24.65 -0.92 -6.43
CA GLU A 218 25.91 -1.19 -5.75
C GLU A 218 25.90 -2.59 -5.10
N SER A 219 24.79 -2.95 -4.47
CA SER A 219 24.59 -4.27 -3.86
C SER A 219 24.58 -5.38 -4.91
N ALA A 220 23.92 -5.14 -6.04
CA ALA A 220 23.90 -6.09 -7.17
C ALA A 220 25.31 -6.27 -7.77
N ASP A 221 26.07 -5.20 -7.94
CA ASP A 221 27.46 -5.27 -8.47
C ASP A 221 28.38 -6.05 -7.52
N PHE A 222 28.23 -5.83 -6.21
CA PHE A 222 28.94 -6.59 -5.19
C PHE A 222 28.68 -8.10 -5.30
N LEU A 223 27.43 -8.51 -5.53
CA LEU A 223 27.04 -9.92 -5.67
C LEU A 223 27.39 -10.50 -7.03
N LEU A 224 27.27 -9.73 -8.13
CA LEU A 224 27.64 -10.15 -9.49
C LEU A 224 29.11 -10.57 -9.60
N SER A 225 29.99 -9.90 -8.89
CA SER A 225 31.43 -10.23 -8.89
C SER A 225 31.71 -11.60 -8.27
N ARG A 226 30.79 -12.16 -7.49
CA ARG A 226 30.89 -13.42 -6.76
C ARG A 226 30.03 -14.54 -7.34
N ASN A 227 28.88 -14.18 -7.90
CA ASN A 227 27.87 -15.09 -8.42
C ASN A 227 27.43 -14.61 -9.82
N PRO A 228 28.27 -14.77 -10.85
CA PRO A 228 28.00 -14.29 -12.21
C PRO A 228 26.85 -15.00 -12.90
N GLU A 229 26.38 -16.14 -12.36
CA GLU A 229 25.22 -16.89 -12.83
C GLU A 229 23.88 -16.24 -12.47
N ILE A 230 23.85 -15.31 -11.52
CA ILE A 230 22.61 -14.64 -11.14
C ILE A 230 22.26 -13.57 -12.18
N GLN A 231 21.06 -13.67 -12.73
CA GLN A 231 20.48 -12.69 -13.66
C GLN A 231 19.72 -11.62 -12.88
N TRP A 232 20.10 -10.37 -13.07
CA TRP A 232 19.54 -9.24 -12.32
C TRP A 232 18.46 -8.51 -13.10
N VAL A 233 17.31 -8.28 -12.46
CA VAL A 233 16.15 -7.62 -13.07
C VAL A 233 15.69 -6.47 -12.18
N VAL A 234 15.58 -5.26 -12.72
CA VAL A 234 15.01 -4.10 -12.03
C VAL A 234 13.57 -3.86 -12.49
N SER A 235 12.66 -3.78 -11.53
CA SER A 235 11.24 -3.51 -11.78
C SER A 235 10.98 -2.03 -11.98
N VAL A 236 10.13 -1.70 -12.96
CA VAL A 236 9.57 -0.37 -13.20
C VAL A 236 8.13 -0.34 -12.67
N ALA A 237 7.93 0.23 -11.48
CA ALA A 237 6.62 0.28 -10.84
C ALA A 237 5.58 1.17 -11.58
N SER A 238 6.04 2.10 -12.40
CA SER A 238 5.17 3.01 -13.16
C SER A 238 5.89 3.59 -14.38
N PRO A 239 5.19 3.82 -15.51
CA PRO A 239 5.80 4.28 -16.76
C PRO A 239 6.65 5.55 -16.63
N TRP A 240 6.24 6.50 -15.79
CA TRP A 240 6.99 7.76 -15.58
C TRP A 240 8.32 7.60 -14.83
N LEU A 241 8.62 6.43 -14.25
CA LEU A 241 9.88 6.11 -13.60
C LEU A 241 10.89 5.48 -14.56
N LYS A 242 10.44 5.01 -15.72
CA LYS A 242 11.23 4.26 -16.69
C LYS A 242 12.51 4.99 -17.10
N GLU A 243 12.39 6.25 -17.52
CA GLU A 243 13.56 7.05 -17.97
C GLU A 243 14.60 7.22 -16.85
N SER A 244 14.13 7.50 -15.63
CA SER A 244 15.02 7.64 -14.48
C SER A 244 15.73 6.33 -14.13
N ILE A 245 15.05 5.19 -14.24
CA ILE A 245 15.64 3.87 -14.00
C ILE A 245 16.62 3.52 -15.11
N LEU A 246 16.26 3.71 -16.38
CA LEU A 246 17.15 3.46 -17.53
C LEU A 246 18.41 4.31 -17.46
N SER A 247 18.30 5.59 -17.11
CA SER A 247 19.46 6.49 -16.94
C SER A 247 20.42 5.99 -15.88
N GLN A 248 19.90 5.57 -14.70
CA GLN A 248 20.73 5.08 -13.60
C GLN A 248 21.33 3.68 -13.88
N THR A 249 20.63 2.84 -14.65
CA THR A 249 21.08 1.49 -15.01
C THR A 249 21.96 1.47 -16.27
N SER A 250 22.20 2.60 -16.91
CA SER A 250 22.91 2.67 -18.19
C SER A 250 24.32 2.07 -18.17
N SER A 251 25.07 2.27 -17.10
CA SER A 251 26.40 1.66 -16.88
C SER A 251 26.35 0.16 -16.60
N PHE A 252 25.17 -0.36 -16.25
CA PHE A 252 24.92 -1.77 -15.90
C PHE A 252 24.19 -2.56 -16.99
N ARG A 253 23.94 -1.98 -18.18
CA ARG A 253 23.10 -2.56 -19.24
C ARG A 253 23.40 -4.00 -19.62
N LYS A 254 24.64 -4.41 -19.57
CA LYS A 254 25.05 -5.79 -19.86
C LYS A 254 24.75 -6.78 -18.74
N LYS A 255 24.44 -6.28 -17.51
CA LYS A 255 24.31 -7.07 -16.30
C LYS A 255 22.91 -7.03 -15.70
N ILE A 256 22.14 -5.96 -15.94
CA ILE A 256 20.81 -5.74 -15.30
C ILE A 256 19.74 -5.49 -16.37
N THR A 257 18.68 -6.29 -16.32
CA THR A 257 17.54 -6.18 -17.23
C THR A 257 16.45 -5.28 -16.62
N VAL A 258 15.87 -4.37 -17.41
CA VAL A 258 14.76 -3.51 -16.98
C VAL A 258 13.43 -4.19 -17.33
N TRP A 259 12.55 -4.36 -16.32
CA TRP A 259 11.28 -5.04 -16.41
C TRP A 259 10.09 -4.10 -16.20
N GLU A 260 9.22 -4.00 -17.19
CA GLU A 260 7.99 -3.19 -17.20
C GLU A 260 6.70 -4.05 -17.05
N GLY A 261 6.84 -5.30 -16.72
CA GLY A 261 5.71 -6.21 -16.48
C GLY A 261 5.29 -6.28 -15.02
N SER A 262 4.50 -7.30 -14.69
CA SER A 262 4.03 -7.53 -13.32
C SER A 262 5.20 -7.68 -12.33
N SER A 263 5.16 -6.90 -11.24
CA SER A 263 6.08 -7.05 -10.11
C SER A 263 5.90 -8.39 -9.41
N TYR A 264 4.71 -8.95 -9.46
CA TYR A 264 4.35 -10.24 -8.87
C TYR A 264 4.94 -11.43 -9.64
N GLU A 265 4.92 -11.33 -10.97
CA GLU A 265 5.61 -12.32 -11.81
C GLU A 265 7.11 -12.32 -11.53
N LEU A 266 7.72 -11.13 -11.45
CA LEU A 266 9.13 -11.00 -11.10
C LEU A 266 9.42 -11.58 -9.70
N ALA A 267 8.57 -11.27 -8.71
CA ALA A 267 8.70 -11.79 -7.34
C ALA A 267 8.67 -13.33 -7.30
N ARG A 268 7.70 -13.94 -8.00
CA ARG A 268 7.55 -15.42 -8.07
C ARG A 268 8.74 -16.12 -8.72
N ARG A 269 9.40 -15.45 -9.66
CA ARG A 269 10.53 -16.01 -10.42
C ARG A 269 11.88 -15.71 -9.79
N SER A 270 11.91 -14.84 -8.78
CA SER A 270 13.15 -14.41 -8.15
C SER A 270 13.59 -15.35 -7.04
N LEU A 271 14.87 -15.67 -7.04
CA LEU A 271 15.55 -16.39 -5.96
C LEU A 271 15.48 -15.57 -4.66
N PHE A 272 15.68 -14.25 -4.79
CA PHE A 272 15.51 -13.23 -3.75
C PHE A 272 15.34 -11.84 -4.35
N ALA A 273 15.00 -10.88 -3.51
CA ALA A 273 14.83 -9.48 -3.88
C ALA A 273 15.64 -8.51 -3.00
N LEU A 274 16.10 -7.42 -3.60
CA LEU A 274 16.56 -6.23 -2.90
C LEU A 274 15.50 -5.13 -3.13
N CYS A 275 14.90 -4.59 -2.07
CA CYS A 275 13.71 -3.78 -2.24
C CYS A 275 13.65 -2.55 -1.32
N ALA A 276 12.96 -1.52 -1.78
CA ALA A 276 12.56 -0.40 -0.93
C ALA A 276 11.54 -0.85 0.13
N SER A 277 11.55 -0.21 1.29
CA SER A 277 10.51 -0.44 2.30
C SER A 277 9.16 0.12 1.83
N GLY A 278 8.11 -0.69 1.94
CA GLY A 278 6.75 -0.32 1.54
C GLY A 278 5.80 -1.53 1.55
N THR A 279 4.58 -1.31 1.06
CA THR A 279 3.55 -2.37 0.96
C THR A 279 4.04 -3.58 0.15
N LEU A 280 4.88 -3.35 -0.86
CA LEU A 280 5.49 -4.40 -1.68
C LEU A 280 6.21 -5.47 -0.83
N ASN A 281 6.76 -5.12 0.34
CA ASN A 281 7.43 -6.10 1.20
C ASN A 281 6.46 -7.20 1.66
N LEU A 282 5.18 -6.87 1.93
CA LEU A 282 4.15 -7.86 2.24
C LEU A 282 3.81 -8.72 1.01
N GLU A 283 3.73 -8.11 -0.15
CA GLU A 283 3.47 -8.82 -1.41
C GLU A 283 4.60 -9.82 -1.68
N LEU A 284 5.88 -9.40 -1.56
CA LEU A 284 7.03 -10.28 -1.70
C LEU A 284 7.01 -11.43 -0.68
N ALA A 285 6.65 -11.14 0.57
CA ALA A 285 6.51 -12.18 1.60
C ALA A 285 5.42 -13.20 1.27
N LEU A 286 4.28 -12.76 0.75
CA LEU A 286 3.18 -13.64 0.31
C LEU A 286 3.58 -14.49 -0.90
N PHE A 287 4.43 -13.99 -1.78
CA PHE A 287 5.05 -14.77 -2.86
C PHE A 287 6.24 -15.62 -2.42
N ARG A 288 6.55 -15.68 -1.11
CA ARG A 288 7.70 -16.41 -0.56
C ARG A 288 9.04 -15.99 -1.15
N CYS A 289 9.16 -14.73 -1.60
CA CYS A 289 10.40 -14.17 -2.14
C CYS A 289 11.27 -13.61 -0.99
N PRO A 290 12.38 -14.26 -0.64
CA PRO A 290 13.30 -13.74 0.36
C PRO A 290 13.83 -12.36 -0.02
N MET A 291 14.09 -11.50 0.97
CA MET A 291 14.45 -10.12 0.65
C MET A 291 15.39 -9.47 1.68
N VAL A 292 16.09 -8.43 1.21
CA VAL A 292 16.75 -7.41 2.04
C VAL A 292 16.07 -6.07 1.73
N VAL A 293 15.73 -5.32 2.79
CA VAL A 293 14.94 -4.09 2.70
C VAL A 293 15.82 -2.87 2.90
N TYR A 294 15.63 -1.87 2.03
CA TYR A 294 16.34 -0.60 2.07
C TYR A 294 15.36 0.54 2.34
N TYR A 295 15.77 1.46 3.20
CA TYR A 295 15.02 2.67 3.44
C TYR A 295 15.96 3.87 3.53
N ARG A 296 15.81 4.80 2.58
CA ARG A 296 16.61 6.02 2.53
C ARG A 296 15.75 7.19 2.09
N MET A 297 15.92 8.32 2.76
CA MET A 297 15.28 9.59 2.44
C MET A 297 16.30 10.71 2.54
N ASP A 298 15.92 11.92 2.12
CA ASP A 298 16.78 13.09 2.34
C ASP A 298 17.06 13.34 3.82
N ALA A 299 18.20 13.96 4.13
CA ALA A 299 18.69 14.12 5.50
C ALA A 299 17.72 14.91 6.41
N LEU A 300 17.03 15.91 5.86
CA LEU A 300 16.09 16.73 6.63
C LEU A 300 14.83 15.92 6.98
N SER A 301 14.25 15.24 6.02
CA SER A 301 13.10 14.34 6.24
C SER A 301 13.45 13.25 7.24
N TYR A 302 14.64 12.67 7.17
CA TYR A 302 15.10 11.67 8.12
C TYR A 302 15.23 12.22 9.54
N ALA A 303 15.85 13.39 9.71
CA ALA A 303 15.99 14.02 11.01
C ALA A 303 14.63 14.30 11.69
N ILE A 304 13.62 14.68 10.91
CA ILE A 304 12.25 14.88 11.37
C ILE A 304 11.60 13.52 11.71
N THR A 305 11.67 12.57 10.80
CA THR A 305 11.05 11.24 10.95
C THR A 305 11.58 10.50 12.17
N LYS A 306 12.90 10.50 12.39
CA LYS A 306 13.56 9.88 13.54
C LYS A 306 13.04 10.39 14.89
N ARG A 307 12.60 11.67 14.96
CA ARG A 307 12.05 12.26 16.21
C ARG A 307 10.57 11.90 16.42
N ILE A 308 9.84 11.60 15.36
CA ILE A 308 8.38 11.44 15.37
C ILE A 308 7.99 9.96 15.41
N VAL A 309 8.71 9.11 14.66
CA VAL A 309 8.42 7.68 14.52
C VAL A 309 9.14 6.91 15.64
N LYS A 310 8.37 6.14 16.41
CA LYS A 310 8.84 5.40 17.59
C LYS A 310 8.81 3.88 17.40
N ILE A 311 8.76 3.41 16.14
CA ILE A 311 8.74 1.98 15.84
C ILE A 311 10.15 1.48 15.52
N PRO A 312 10.49 0.25 15.93
CA PRO A 312 11.83 -0.30 15.72
C PRO A 312 12.11 -0.72 14.27
N PHE A 313 11.07 -0.93 13.45
CA PHE A 313 11.18 -1.47 12.10
C PHE A 313 10.55 -0.53 11.07
N ALA A 314 11.09 -0.54 9.85
CA ALA A 314 10.56 0.18 8.69
C ALA A 314 9.74 -0.74 7.77
N SER A 315 10.08 -2.02 7.66
CA SER A 315 9.36 -2.99 6.85
C SER A 315 8.07 -3.44 7.55
N PRO A 316 6.93 -3.43 6.85
CA PRO A 316 5.70 -4.03 7.36
C PRO A 316 5.84 -5.51 7.76
N VAL A 317 6.75 -6.26 7.11
CA VAL A 317 7.06 -7.66 7.44
C VAL A 317 7.56 -7.78 8.89
N ASN A 318 8.57 -7.00 9.26
CA ASN A 318 9.13 -7.02 10.62
C ASN A 318 8.16 -6.42 11.65
N ILE A 319 7.38 -5.41 11.25
CA ILE A 319 6.34 -4.80 12.13
C ILE A 319 5.29 -5.84 12.51
N ILE A 320 4.78 -6.62 11.55
CA ILE A 320 3.77 -7.67 11.81
C ILE A 320 4.36 -8.81 12.62
N ALA A 321 5.58 -9.23 12.29
CA ALA A 321 6.27 -10.30 13.01
C ALA A 321 6.69 -9.91 14.45
N GLY A 322 6.76 -8.60 14.76
CA GLY A 322 7.28 -8.09 16.03
C GLY A 322 8.77 -8.40 16.27
N LYS A 323 9.48 -8.89 15.25
CA LYS A 323 10.90 -9.28 15.25
C LYS A 323 11.52 -9.04 13.87
N GLU A 324 12.85 -9.05 13.80
CA GLU A 324 13.56 -9.00 12.53
C GLU A 324 13.46 -10.32 11.79
N VAL A 325 12.66 -10.36 10.73
CA VAL A 325 12.51 -11.48 9.79
C VAL A 325 13.38 -11.24 8.57
N VAL A 326 13.40 -10.00 8.09
CA VAL A 326 14.20 -9.53 6.95
C VAL A 326 15.14 -8.43 7.42
N SER A 327 16.37 -8.42 6.93
CA SER A 327 17.34 -7.37 7.27
C SER A 327 16.89 -6.03 6.70
N GLU A 328 16.98 -4.97 7.53
CA GLU A 328 16.62 -3.60 7.16
C GLU A 328 17.82 -2.67 7.21
N HIS A 329 18.14 -2.07 6.09
CA HIS A 329 19.21 -1.06 5.98
C HIS A 329 18.62 0.34 5.88
N ILE A 330 18.61 1.05 7.01
CA ILE A 330 17.94 2.35 7.17
C ILE A 330 18.97 3.47 7.18
N GLN A 331 18.87 4.42 6.26
CA GLN A 331 19.59 5.70 6.17
C GLN A 331 21.13 5.58 6.16
N ASN A 332 21.75 5.37 7.31
CA ASN A 332 23.20 5.25 7.45
C ASN A 332 23.60 3.77 7.39
N ILE A 333 23.78 3.28 6.19
CA ILE A 333 24.01 1.84 5.94
C ILE A 333 25.46 1.49 6.24
N SER A 334 25.68 0.57 7.17
CA SER A 334 26.99 -0.05 7.40
C SER A 334 27.30 -0.99 6.23
N LEU A 335 28.33 -0.69 5.45
CA LEU A 335 28.74 -1.55 4.32
C LEU A 335 29.10 -2.96 4.77
N GLN A 336 29.71 -3.11 5.94
CA GLN A 336 30.05 -4.44 6.47
C GLN A 336 28.81 -5.26 6.79
N THR A 337 27.83 -4.68 7.50
CA THR A 337 26.58 -5.36 7.84
C THR A 337 25.81 -5.70 6.56
N LEU A 338 25.67 -4.74 5.64
CA LEU A 338 25.00 -4.95 4.35
C LEU A 338 25.61 -6.11 3.57
N ARG A 339 26.95 -6.17 3.46
CA ARG A 339 27.65 -7.24 2.75
C ARG A 339 27.43 -8.61 3.41
N ASN A 340 27.43 -8.67 4.73
CA ASN A 340 27.13 -9.92 5.46
C ASN A 340 25.71 -10.40 5.17
N ASP A 341 24.71 -9.50 5.20
CA ASP A 341 23.32 -9.85 4.93
C ASP A 341 23.12 -10.26 3.46
N LEU A 342 23.78 -9.60 2.53
CA LEU A 342 23.75 -9.99 1.10
C LEU A 342 24.37 -11.37 0.87
N ILE A 343 25.47 -11.70 1.55
CA ILE A 343 26.10 -13.04 1.49
C ILE A 343 25.20 -14.07 2.13
N SER A 344 24.60 -13.75 3.28
CA SER A 344 23.64 -14.64 3.96
C SER A 344 22.45 -14.97 3.07
N LEU A 345 21.92 -13.98 2.34
CA LEU A 345 20.79 -14.16 1.42
C LEU A 345 21.10 -15.14 0.26
N LEU A 346 22.37 -15.32 -0.10
CA LEU A 346 22.79 -16.35 -1.07
C LEU A 346 22.67 -17.78 -0.54
N THR A 347 22.62 -17.97 0.79
CA THR A 347 22.49 -19.31 1.40
C THR A 347 21.05 -19.79 1.36
N GLU A 348 20.85 -21.10 1.11
CA GLU A 348 19.49 -21.68 1.16
C GLU A 348 18.93 -21.70 2.59
N GLU A 349 19.77 -21.74 3.60
CA GLU A 349 19.37 -21.70 5.01
C GLU A 349 18.64 -20.39 5.32
N GLU A 350 19.22 -19.23 4.98
CA GLU A 350 18.60 -17.93 5.23
C GLU A 350 17.31 -17.75 4.42
N ARG A 351 17.32 -18.14 3.15
CA ARG A 351 16.11 -18.07 2.33
C ARG A 351 14.98 -18.93 2.86
N ARG A 352 15.29 -20.14 3.35
CA ARG A 352 14.31 -21.03 3.97
C ARG A 352 13.78 -20.45 5.28
N ARG A 353 14.65 -19.87 6.12
CA ARG A 353 14.26 -19.17 7.35
C ARG A 353 13.24 -18.06 7.06
N GLN A 354 13.52 -17.21 6.08
CA GLN A 354 12.59 -16.13 5.69
C GLN A 354 11.28 -16.70 5.14
N ARG A 355 11.31 -17.69 4.25
CA ARG A 355 10.09 -18.30 3.69
C ARG A 355 9.19 -18.92 4.76
N GLN A 356 9.78 -19.55 5.78
CA GLN A 356 9.02 -20.08 6.92
C GLN A 356 8.33 -18.95 7.68
N ALA A 357 9.05 -17.89 8.04
CA ALA A 357 8.50 -16.74 8.74
C ALA A 357 7.41 -16.01 7.89
N PHE A 358 7.55 -15.99 6.58
CA PHE A 358 6.50 -15.45 5.69
C PHE A 358 5.20 -16.25 5.75
N GLY A 359 5.27 -17.57 6.08
CA GLY A 359 4.08 -18.37 6.38
C GLY A 359 3.34 -17.87 7.61
N GLU A 360 4.07 -17.61 8.70
CA GLU A 360 3.52 -17.07 9.94
C GLU A 360 2.89 -15.68 9.71
N ILE A 361 3.54 -14.85 8.89
CA ILE A 361 3.01 -13.53 8.53
C ILE A 361 1.72 -13.64 7.70
N GLU A 362 1.65 -14.55 6.73
CA GLU A 362 0.42 -14.77 5.96
C GLU A 362 -0.75 -15.14 6.88
N GLU A 363 -0.54 -16.05 7.83
CA GLU A 363 -1.59 -16.42 8.80
C GLU A 363 -1.98 -15.21 9.67
N ALA A 364 -1.00 -14.43 10.14
CA ALA A 364 -1.27 -13.21 10.93
C ALA A 364 -2.05 -12.15 10.14
N LEU A 365 -1.88 -12.07 8.82
CA LEU A 365 -2.63 -11.15 7.95
C LEU A 365 -4.06 -11.63 7.67
N ARG A 366 -4.33 -12.93 7.78
CA ARG A 366 -5.61 -13.55 7.43
C ARG A 366 -6.64 -13.43 8.55
N GLY A 367 -6.22 -13.60 9.81
CA GLY A 367 -7.08 -13.67 11.00
C GLY A 367 -7.77 -15.02 11.18
N ASP A 368 -8.20 -15.27 12.42
CA ASP A 368 -8.64 -16.63 12.88
C ASP A 368 -10.08 -17.02 12.47
N ALA A 369 -10.90 -16.07 12.03
CA ALA A 369 -12.34 -16.27 12.04
C ALA A 369 -12.96 -16.74 10.73
N PHE A 370 -12.20 -16.95 9.63
CA PHE A 370 -12.83 -17.09 8.30
C PHE A 370 -12.14 -18.12 7.39
N SER A 371 -12.91 -18.66 6.44
CA SER A 371 -12.39 -19.61 5.46
C SER A 371 -11.29 -18.97 4.58
N LYS A 372 -10.30 -19.77 4.18
CA LYS A 372 -9.22 -19.32 3.30
C LYS A 372 -9.69 -18.84 1.91
N GLN A 373 -10.96 -19.09 1.56
CA GLN A 373 -11.51 -18.79 0.24
C GLN A 373 -12.25 -17.46 0.16
N GLU A 374 -12.63 -16.84 1.30
CA GLU A 374 -13.39 -15.59 1.30
C GLU A 374 -12.48 -14.38 1.21
N LYS A 375 -12.79 -13.44 0.28
CA LYS A 375 -12.03 -12.20 0.11
C LYS A 375 -12.24 -11.25 1.29
N ILE A 376 -11.20 -10.53 1.68
CA ILE A 376 -11.26 -9.49 2.71
C ILE A 376 -12.25 -8.39 2.30
N SER A 377 -12.23 -7.98 1.03
CA SER A 377 -13.16 -6.98 0.49
C SER A 377 -14.62 -7.43 0.54
N ASP A 378 -14.93 -8.73 0.31
CA ASP A 378 -16.30 -9.27 0.43
C ASP A 378 -16.78 -9.22 1.89
N ARG A 379 -15.92 -9.54 2.86
CA ARG A 379 -16.23 -9.45 4.30
C ARG A 379 -16.54 -8.03 4.74
N ILE A 380 -15.72 -7.07 4.31
CA ILE A 380 -15.92 -5.65 4.62
C ILE A 380 -17.25 -5.18 4.01
N ALA A 381 -17.54 -5.52 2.76
CA ALA A 381 -18.75 -5.14 2.06
C ALA A 381 -20.00 -5.75 2.72
N SER A 382 -19.96 -7.03 3.14
CA SER A 382 -21.04 -7.70 3.88
C SER A 382 -21.31 -7.03 5.24
N TRP A 383 -20.25 -6.68 5.96
CA TRP A 383 -20.39 -5.96 7.22
C TRP A 383 -21.00 -4.56 7.03
N ILE A 384 -20.56 -3.82 6.00
CA ILE A 384 -21.14 -2.52 5.66
C ILE A 384 -22.63 -2.65 5.35
N ALA A 385 -23.01 -3.63 4.52
CA ALA A 385 -24.40 -3.88 4.16
C ALA A 385 -25.26 -4.16 5.39
N THR A 386 -24.82 -5.02 6.30
CA THR A 386 -25.58 -5.39 7.50
C THR A 386 -25.65 -4.26 8.53
N ARG A 387 -24.59 -3.43 8.63
CA ARG A 387 -24.46 -2.44 9.71
C ARG A 387 -25.10 -1.09 9.37
N PHE A 388 -25.16 -0.71 8.08
CA PHE A 388 -25.55 0.63 7.64
C PHE A 388 -26.76 0.65 6.70
N PHE A 389 -27.20 -0.51 6.19
CA PHE A 389 -28.31 -0.62 5.24
C PHE A 389 -29.33 -1.69 5.62
#